data_a45264419a2fb6ca0c0dd5edae82b16c
#
_entry.id   a45264419a2fb6ca0c0dd5edae82b16c
#
_cell.length_a   1.000
_cell.length_b   1.000
_cell.length_c   1.000
_cell.angle_alpha   90.00
_cell.angle_beta   90.00
_cell.angle_gamma   90.00
#
_symmetry.space_group_name_H-M   'P 1'
#
loop_
_entity.id
_entity.type
_entity.pdbx_description
1 polymer ?
#
loop_
_entity_poly.entity_id
_entity_poly.type
_entity_poly.pdbx_seq_one_letter_code
_entity_poly.pdbx_strand_id
1 'polypeptide(L)'
;MTFDIHDFRWTREPESFSVADDRVEIVTRPHTDLWQRTYYHFRNDNAPVFQMETEEKYFSFTVKTSFEESHHRFDQCGIVMYLDSDNWLKGSIEYENDRFQHLGSVVTNNGYSDWATTAIDASIKSMWYRFSRREDDYCIECSTDGVH
;
A
#
# COMPACT_ATOMS: atom_id res chain seq x y z
N MET A 1 -11.86 1.01 17.94
CA MET A 1 -10.67 1.90 17.89
C MET A 1 -10.91 2.95 16.82
N THR A 2 -10.59 4.21 17.11
CA THR A 2 -10.59 5.30 16.11
C THR A 2 -9.14 5.57 15.77
N PHE A 3 -8.81 5.60 14.47
CA PHE A 3 -7.47 5.94 14.00
C PHE A 3 -7.33 7.45 13.90
N ASP A 4 -6.28 8.00 14.51
CA ASP A 4 -5.92 9.41 14.40
C ASP A 4 -4.65 9.52 13.54
N ILE A 5 -4.70 10.34 12.49
CA ILE A 5 -3.56 10.53 11.59
C ILE A 5 -2.32 11.06 12.31
N HIS A 6 -2.50 11.77 13.43
CA HIS A 6 -1.41 12.30 14.25
C HIS A 6 -0.66 11.23 15.05
N ASP A 7 -1.22 10.01 15.19
CA ASP A 7 -0.54 8.87 15.81
C ASP A 7 0.39 8.13 14.84
N PHE A 8 0.28 8.44 13.56
CA PHE A 8 1.11 7.82 12.52
C PHE A 8 2.52 8.41 12.50
N ARG A 9 3.48 7.61 12.08
CA ARG A 9 4.89 7.98 11.94
C ARG A 9 5.46 7.39 10.66
N TRP A 10 6.50 8.04 10.13
CA TRP A 10 7.24 7.51 9.00
C TRP A 10 8.20 6.39 9.44
N THR A 11 8.07 5.23 8.84
CA THR A 11 9.11 4.20 8.89
C THR A 11 10.28 4.63 8.00
N ARG A 12 9.94 5.20 6.83
CA ARG A 12 10.87 5.84 5.90
C ARG A 12 10.20 7.09 5.34
N GLU A 13 10.85 8.23 5.50
CA GLU A 13 10.33 9.48 4.98
C GLU A 13 10.46 9.56 3.46
N PRO A 14 9.43 10.08 2.76
CA PRO A 14 9.50 10.37 1.34
C PRO A 14 10.40 11.59 1.05
N GLU A 15 10.50 11.99 -0.21
CA GLU A 15 11.23 13.21 -0.61
C GLU A 15 10.63 14.45 0.01
N SER A 16 9.30 14.56 -0.06
CA SER A 16 8.53 15.56 0.68
C SER A 16 7.14 15.04 0.99
N PHE A 17 6.49 15.64 1.97
CA PHE A 17 5.14 15.28 2.37
C PHE A 17 4.43 16.44 3.07
N SER A 18 3.11 16.37 3.11
CA SER A 18 2.28 17.17 4.01
C SER A 18 1.25 16.29 4.71
N VAL A 19 0.95 16.59 5.96
CA VAL A 19 -0.04 15.89 6.78
C VAL A 19 -1.06 16.91 7.25
N ALA A 20 -2.33 16.67 6.94
CA ALA A 20 -3.49 17.40 7.46
C ALA A 20 -4.37 16.42 8.27
N ASP A 21 -5.45 16.91 8.88
CA ASP A 21 -6.30 16.10 9.76
C ASP A 21 -6.95 14.90 9.06
N ASP A 22 -7.15 14.96 7.74
CA ASP A 22 -7.88 13.98 6.95
C ASP A 22 -7.09 13.41 5.77
N ARG A 23 -5.87 13.87 5.55
CA ARG A 23 -5.08 13.43 4.39
C ARG A 23 -3.57 13.57 4.58
N VAL A 24 -2.86 12.73 3.85
CA VAL A 24 -1.41 12.79 3.65
C VAL A 24 -1.13 12.94 2.16
N GLU A 25 -0.33 13.92 1.78
CA GLU A 25 0.25 14.05 0.46
C GLU A 25 1.70 13.59 0.51
N ILE A 26 2.10 12.77 -0.46
CA ILE A 26 3.41 12.12 -0.46
C ILE A 26 4.05 12.32 -1.83
N VAL A 27 5.27 12.87 -1.84
CA VAL A 27 6.13 12.89 -3.03
C VAL A 27 7.24 11.87 -2.82
N THR A 28 7.22 10.81 -3.60
CA THR A 28 8.18 9.71 -3.48
C THR A 28 9.46 10.00 -4.24
N ARG A 29 10.56 9.34 -3.84
CA ARG A 29 11.78 9.30 -4.64
C ARG A 29 11.68 8.22 -5.71
N PRO A 30 12.35 8.37 -6.86
CA PRO A 30 12.42 7.30 -7.83
C PRO A 30 13.16 6.08 -7.26
N HIS A 31 12.90 4.91 -7.85
CA HIS A 31 13.52 3.63 -7.49
C HIS A 31 13.23 3.17 -6.06
N THR A 32 12.03 3.47 -5.55
CA THR A 32 11.54 2.94 -4.27
C THR A 32 10.52 1.85 -4.52
N ASP A 33 10.57 0.78 -3.71
CA ASP A 33 9.65 -0.35 -3.80
C ASP A 33 9.64 -1.16 -2.49
N LEU A 34 8.65 -2.05 -2.38
CA LEU A 34 8.58 -3.15 -1.40
C LEU A 34 8.43 -4.46 -2.16
N TRP A 35 9.52 -5.20 -2.26
CA TRP A 35 9.57 -6.52 -2.86
C TRP A 35 10.70 -7.37 -2.29
N GLN A 36 10.45 -8.66 -2.04
CA GLN A 36 11.45 -9.57 -1.50
C GLN A 36 11.58 -10.82 -2.38
N ARG A 37 12.68 -10.94 -3.08
CA ARG A 37 13.27 -12.10 -3.78
C ARG A 37 12.44 -12.75 -4.86
N THR A 38 11.25 -13.26 -4.55
CA THR A 38 10.48 -14.18 -5.39
C THR A 38 10.43 -13.74 -6.84
N TYR A 39 10.67 -14.66 -7.77
CA TYR A 39 10.66 -14.51 -9.22
C TYR A 39 11.70 -13.52 -9.77
N TYR A 40 11.80 -12.31 -9.24
CA TYR A 40 12.67 -11.24 -9.77
C TYR A 40 14.08 -11.25 -9.17
N HIS A 41 14.32 -12.00 -8.10
CA HIS A 41 15.63 -12.19 -7.45
C HIS A 41 16.25 -10.91 -6.84
N PHE A 42 15.53 -9.81 -6.73
CA PHE A 42 15.98 -8.61 -6.03
C PHE A 42 15.27 -8.43 -4.69
N ARG A 43 15.81 -7.51 -3.91
CA ARG A 43 15.23 -7.06 -2.63
C ARG A 43 15.15 -5.55 -2.65
N ASN A 44 13.96 -5.01 -2.46
CA ASN A 44 13.72 -3.60 -2.19
C ASN A 44 12.88 -3.47 -0.92
N ASP A 45 13.35 -2.63 -0.01
CA ASP A 45 12.66 -2.25 1.21
C ASP A 45 12.92 -0.78 1.49
N ASN A 46 12.59 0.09 0.53
CA ASN A 46 12.92 1.51 0.58
C ASN A 46 11.74 2.44 0.24
N ALA A 47 10.55 1.89 -0.02
CA ALA A 47 9.36 2.70 -0.21
C ALA A 47 8.97 3.45 1.08
N PRO A 48 8.47 4.69 1.00
CA PRO A 48 7.98 5.39 2.17
C PRO A 48 6.73 4.69 2.73
N VAL A 49 6.69 4.56 4.05
CA VAL A 49 5.57 3.99 4.79
C VAL A 49 5.20 4.92 5.94
N PHE A 50 3.96 5.38 5.94
CA PHE A 50 3.36 6.16 7.00
C PHE A 50 2.38 5.27 7.77
N GLN A 51 2.72 4.89 8.98
CA GLN A 51 1.99 3.89 9.75
C GLN A 51 1.95 4.21 11.25
N MET A 52 1.03 3.57 11.95
CA MET A 52 0.97 3.53 13.40
C MET A 52 1.07 2.09 13.90
N GLU A 53 1.58 1.91 15.09
CA GLU A 53 1.60 0.62 15.77
C GLU A 53 0.28 0.39 16.50
N THR A 54 -0.18 -0.86 16.51
CA THR A 54 -1.36 -1.27 17.30
C THR A 54 -1.25 -2.73 17.74
N GLU A 55 -1.64 -2.99 18.99
CA GLU A 55 -1.79 -4.34 19.53
C GLU A 55 -3.23 -4.89 19.37
N GLU A 56 -4.14 -4.09 18.80
CA GLU A 56 -5.53 -4.48 18.60
C GLU A 56 -5.64 -5.70 17.68
N LYS A 57 -6.35 -6.72 18.16
CA LYS A 57 -6.58 -7.97 17.42
C LYS A 57 -7.79 -7.92 16.50
N TYR A 58 -8.64 -6.94 16.68
CA TYR A 58 -9.87 -6.75 15.90
C TYR A 58 -9.97 -5.30 15.49
N PHE A 59 -9.71 -5.02 14.22
CA PHE A 59 -9.91 -3.69 13.65
C PHE A 59 -10.16 -3.73 12.15
N SER A 60 -10.72 -2.65 11.63
CA SER A 60 -10.70 -2.34 10.20
C SER A 60 -10.13 -0.94 10.01
N PHE A 61 -9.17 -0.79 9.11
CA PHE A 61 -8.58 0.47 8.69
C PHE A 61 -8.90 0.71 7.22
N THR A 62 -9.50 1.85 6.92
CA THR A 62 -9.89 2.21 5.55
C THR A 62 -9.18 3.49 5.13
N VAL A 63 -8.63 3.48 3.93
CA VAL A 63 -7.99 4.63 3.32
C VAL A 63 -8.36 4.74 1.85
N LYS A 64 -8.53 5.95 1.35
CA LYS A 64 -8.59 6.24 -0.09
C LYS A 64 -7.23 6.71 -0.56
N THR A 65 -6.69 6.07 -1.58
CA THR A 65 -5.50 6.55 -2.28
C THR A 65 -5.89 7.23 -3.59
N SER A 66 -5.11 8.21 -4.00
CA SER A 66 -5.24 8.90 -5.28
C SER A 66 -3.84 9.17 -5.83
N PHE A 67 -3.62 8.87 -7.11
CA PHE A 67 -2.32 9.03 -7.78
C PHE A 67 -2.56 9.36 -9.25
N GLU A 68 -2.48 10.63 -9.59
CA GLU A 68 -2.85 11.11 -10.92
C GLU A 68 -1.70 11.04 -11.93
N GLU A 69 -0.45 11.01 -11.45
CA GLU A 69 0.74 11.15 -12.28
C GLU A 69 1.54 9.84 -12.46
N SER A 70 0.90 8.69 -12.33
CA SER A 70 1.57 7.42 -12.65
C SER A 70 1.90 7.34 -14.13
N HIS A 71 3.17 7.16 -14.47
CA HIS A 71 3.66 7.14 -15.85
C HIS A 71 4.82 6.16 -16.07
N HIS A 72 5.41 5.65 -15.01
CA HIS A 72 6.42 4.59 -15.09
C HIS A 72 5.87 3.27 -14.60
N ARG A 73 6.28 2.19 -15.25
CA ARG A 73 5.92 0.85 -14.84
C ARG A 73 6.28 0.62 -13.37
N PHE A 74 5.34 0.05 -12.60
CA PHE A 74 5.40 -0.15 -11.15
C PHE A 74 5.22 1.12 -10.29
N ASP A 75 4.94 2.29 -10.84
CA ASP A 75 4.43 3.39 -10.03
C ASP A 75 3.20 2.92 -9.28
N GLN A 76 3.17 3.06 -7.95
CA GLN A 76 2.15 2.46 -7.13
C GLN A 76 1.82 3.29 -5.90
N CYS A 77 0.58 3.15 -5.46
CA CYS A 77 0.09 3.70 -4.20
C CYS A 77 -0.95 2.75 -3.61
N GLY A 78 -0.95 2.58 -2.30
CA GLY A 78 -1.86 1.64 -1.66
C GLY A 78 -1.79 1.68 -0.14
N ILE A 79 -2.18 0.56 0.45
CA ILE A 79 -2.22 0.32 1.88
C ILE A 79 -1.21 -0.77 2.25
N VAL A 80 -0.60 -0.67 3.41
CA VAL A 80 0.38 -1.66 3.89
C VAL A 80 0.20 -1.93 5.39
N MET A 81 0.35 -3.18 5.77
CA MET A 81 0.67 -3.58 7.14
C MET A 81 2.13 -4.02 7.14
N TYR A 82 2.98 -3.26 7.80
CA TYR A 82 4.42 -3.46 7.75
C TYR A 82 4.94 -3.74 9.17
N LEU A 83 5.54 -4.89 9.35
CA LEU A 83 6.22 -5.28 10.59
C LEU A 83 7.72 -5.03 10.48
N ASP A 84 8.35 -5.62 9.47
CA ASP A 84 9.76 -5.49 9.15
C ASP A 84 9.99 -5.76 7.64
N SER A 85 11.24 -5.74 7.18
CA SER A 85 11.59 -5.93 5.77
C SER A 85 11.22 -7.31 5.22
N ASP A 86 11.11 -8.30 6.06
CA ASP A 86 10.84 -9.69 5.69
C ASP A 86 9.38 -10.11 5.96
N ASN A 87 8.58 -9.25 6.62
CA ASN A 87 7.20 -9.56 7.01
C ASN A 87 6.29 -8.32 6.84
N TRP A 88 5.48 -8.33 5.79
CA TRP A 88 4.50 -7.29 5.51
C TRP A 88 3.47 -7.77 4.50
N LEU A 89 2.36 -7.07 4.42
CA LEU A 89 1.39 -7.28 3.36
C LEU A 89 0.90 -5.91 2.84
N LYS A 90 0.73 -5.79 1.52
CA LYS A 90 0.24 -4.57 0.88
C LYS A 90 -0.90 -4.88 -0.09
N GLY A 91 -1.77 -3.88 -0.29
CA GLY A 91 -2.69 -3.81 -1.41
C GLY A 91 -2.46 -2.53 -2.17
N SER A 92 -2.32 -2.59 -3.48
CA SER A 92 -2.01 -1.41 -4.30
C SER A 92 -2.55 -1.54 -5.72
N ILE A 93 -2.66 -0.39 -6.38
CA ILE A 93 -2.65 -0.31 -7.83
C ILE A 93 -1.21 -0.08 -8.25
N GLU A 94 -0.74 -0.83 -9.24
CA GLU A 94 0.57 -0.68 -9.87
C GLU A 94 0.40 -0.39 -11.35
N TYR A 95 0.92 0.74 -11.80
CA TYR A 95 0.83 1.17 -13.19
C TYR A 95 1.62 0.22 -14.11
N GLU A 96 1.01 -0.18 -15.22
CA GLU A 96 1.68 -0.98 -16.25
C GLU A 96 1.86 -0.19 -17.55
N ASN A 97 0.79 0.40 -18.05
CA ASN A 97 0.78 1.23 -19.27
C ASN A 97 -0.54 2.02 -19.38
N ASP A 98 -0.71 2.79 -20.44
CA ASP A 98 -1.86 3.69 -20.65
C ASP A 98 -3.21 2.97 -20.82
N ARG A 99 -3.22 1.64 -20.96
CA ARG A 99 -4.44 0.86 -21.16
C ARG A 99 -4.88 0.16 -19.89
N PHE A 100 -3.95 -0.37 -19.14
CA PHE A 100 -4.27 -1.12 -17.93
C PHE A 100 -3.19 -0.97 -16.86
N GLN A 101 -3.57 -1.28 -15.66
CA GLN A 101 -2.74 -1.35 -14.46
C GLN A 101 -3.15 -2.56 -13.63
N HIS A 102 -2.34 -2.93 -12.67
CA HIS A 102 -2.57 -4.09 -11.83
C HIS A 102 -3.15 -3.66 -10.48
N LEU A 103 -4.35 -4.12 -10.16
CA LEU A 103 -4.88 -4.10 -8.80
C LEU A 103 -4.50 -5.41 -8.14
N GLY A 104 -3.78 -5.35 -7.02
CA GLY A 104 -3.31 -6.57 -6.41
C GLY A 104 -2.92 -6.46 -4.95
N SER A 105 -2.50 -7.59 -4.42
CA SER A 105 -1.95 -7.70 -3.07
C SER A 105 -0.65 -8.49 -3.09
N VAL A 106 0.28 -8.10 -2.23
CA VAL A 106 1.51 -8.82 -1.98
C VAL A 106 1.57 -9.21 -0.52
N VAL A 107 1.84 -10.48 -0.25
CA VAL A 107 2.18 -10.97 1.08
C VAL A 107 3.66 -11.33 1.09
N THR A 108 4.41 -10.71 1.98
CA THR A 108 5.81 -11.08 2.22
C THR A 108 5.91 -11.75 3.57
N ASN A 109 6.41 -12.97 3.54
CA ASN A 109 6.57 -13.79 4.72
C ASN A 109 7.97 -14.40 4.75
N ASN A 110 8.70 -14.16 5.83
CA ASN A 110 10.09 -14.60 5.99
C ASN A 110 11.00 -14.22 4.79
N GLY A 111 10.79 -13.03 4.23
CA GLY A 111 11.60 -12.48 3.15
C GLY A 111 11.31 -13.03 1.76
N TYR A 112 10.13 -13.61 1.53
CA TYR A 112 9.66 -14.02 0.22
C TYR A 112 8.29 -13.44 -0.07
N SER A 113 8.16 -12.76 -1.20
CA SER A 113 6.92 -12.10 -1.64
C SER A 113 6.09 -13.01 -2.51
N ASP A 114 4.77 -12.96 -2.33
CA ASP A 114 3.76 -13.59 -3.18
C ASP A 114 2.78 -12.52 -3.66
N TRP A 115 2.59 -12.41 -4.96
CA TRP A 115 1.79 -11.38 -5.61
C TRP A 115 0.59 -11.98 -6.34
N ALA A 116 -0.60 -11.58 -5.90
CA ALA A 116 -1.86 -11.86 -6.59
C ALA A 116 -2.38 -10.57 -7.23
N THR A 117 -2.77 -10.63 -8.51
CA THR A 117 -3.14 -9.42 -9.27
C THR A 117 -4.25 -9.67 -10.28
N THR A 118 -4.98 -8.61 -10.60
CA THR A 118 -5.94 -8.53 -11.70
C THR A 118 -5.72 -7.24 -12.49
N ALA A 119 -5.98 -7.28 -13.80
CA ALA A 119 -5.91 -6.08 -14.63
C ALA A 119 -7.16 -5.22 -14.43
N ILE A 120 -6.97 -3.92 -14.27
CA ILE A 120 -8.01 -2.90 -14.24
C ILE A 120 -7.68 -1.78 -15.22
N ASP A 121 -8.66 -0.98 -15.59
CA ASP A 121 -8.47 0.15 -16.51
C ASP A 121 -7.50 1.20 -15.95
N ALA A 122 -6.56 1.69 -16.76
CA ALA A 122 -5.58 2.69 -16.37
C ALA A 122 -6.18 4.07 -16.05
N SER A 123 -7.44 4.31 -16.42
CA SER A 123 -8.16 5.55 -16.07
C SER A 123 -8.60 5.61 -14.61
N ILE A 124 -8.55 4.49 -13.87
CA ILE A 124 -8.86 4.44 -12.43
C ILE A 124 -7.70 5.07 -11.67
N LYS A 125 -7.85 6.31 -11.20
CA LYS A 125 -6.81 7.08 -10.51
C LYS A 125 -7.00 7.17 -8.99
N SER A 126 -8.03 6.55 -8.46
CA SER A 126 -8.24 6.44 -7.02
C SER A 126 -8.86 5.10 -6.65
N MET A 127 -8.53 4.64 -5.45
CA MET A 127 -9.05 3.39 -4.91
C MET A 127 -9.22 3.49 -3.42
N TRP A 128 -10.30 2.97 -2.91
CA TRP A 128 -10.49 2.72 -1.49
C TRP A 128 -9.94 1.34 -1.15
N TYR A 129 -9.17 1.27 -0.07
CA TYR A 129 -8.68 0.02 0.48
C TYR A 129 -9.16 -0.11 1.92
N ARG A 130 -9.47 -1.34 2.32
CA ARG A 130 -9.78 -1.69 3.70
C ARG A 130 -8.97 -2.90 4.12
N PHE A 131 -8.13 -2.74 5.15
CA PHE A 131 -7.59 -3.85 5.91
C PHE A 131 -8.51 -4.18 7.07
N SER A 132 -8.78 -5.47 7.25
CA SER A 132 -9.42 -5.98 8.44
C SER A 132 -8.54 -7.03 9.09
N ARG A 133 -8.37 -6.92 10.39
CA ARG A 133 -7.69 -7.93 11.21
C ARG A 133 -8.70 -8.59 12.15
N ARG A 134 -8.60 -9.92 12.24
CA ARG A 134 -9.33 -10.76 13.20
C ARG A 134 -8.36 -11.77 13.79
N GLU A 135 -7.82 -11.47 14.97
CA GLU A 135 -6.74 -12.23 15.60
C GLU A 135 -5.52 -12.34 14.67
N ASP A 136 -5.25 -13.50 14.09
CA ASP A 136 -4.13 -13.76 13.20
C ASP A 136 -4.52 -13.75 11.72
N ASP A 137 -5.79 -13.52 11.42
CA ASP A 137 -6.31 -13.47 10.05
C ASP A 137 -6.39 -12.03 9.55
N TYR A 138 -6.08 -11.84 8.26
CA TYR A 138 -6.10 -10.56 7.58
C TYR A 138 -6.90 -10.63 6.30
N CYS A 139 -7.67 -9.58 6.03
CA CYS A 139 -8.43 -9.42 4.80
C CYS A 139 -8.13 -8.05 4.19
N ILE A 140 -7.87 -8.02 2.88
CA ILE A 140 -7.78 -6.79 2.09
C ILE A 140 -8.97 -6.74 1.15
N GLU A 141 -9.68 -5.62 1.17
CA GLU A 141 -10.78 -5.34 0.26
C GLU A 141 -10.50 -4.01 -0.46
N CYS A 142 -11.04 -3.84 -1.64
CA CYS A 142 -10.93 -2.60 -2.40
C CYS A 142 -12.25 -2.22 -3.03
N SER A 143 -12.43 -0.92 -3.28
CA SER A 143 -13.63 -0.36 -3.88
C SER A 143 -13.30 0.91 -4.65
N THR A 144 -13.96 1.11 -5.78
CA THR A 144 -13.84 2.35 -6.58
C THR A 144 -14.74 3.48 -6.05
N ASP A 145 -15.82 3.14 -5.34
CA ASP A 145 -16.82 4.08 -4.83
C ASP A 145 -16.87 4.19 -3.29
N GLY A 146 -16.16 3.32 -2.59
CA GLY A 146 -16.14 3.25 -1.12
C GLY A 146 -17.37 2.60 -0.48
N VAL A 147 -18.27 2.03 -1.28
CA VAL A 147 -19.55 1.44 -0.84
C VAL A 147 -19.66 -0.03 -1.21
N HIS A 148 -19.25 -0.40 -2.42
CA HIS A 148 -19.36 -1.74 -2.99
C HIS A 148 -18.00 -2.38 -3.24
#